data_42ae03021b3590b0c00fb1c29dc4d557
#
_entry.id   42ae03021b3590b0c00fb1c29dc4d557
#
_cell.length_a   1.000
_cell.length_b   1.000
_cell.length_c   1.000
_cell.angle_alpha   90.00
_cell.angle_beta   90.00
_cell.angle_gamma   90.00
#
_symmetry.space_group_name_H-M   'P 1'
#
loop_
_entity.id
_entity.type
_entity.pdbx_description
1 polymer ?
#
loop_
_entity_poly.entity_id
_entity_poly.type
_entity_poly.pdbx_seq_one_letter_code
_entity_poly.pdbx_strand_id
1 'polypeptide(L)'
;LIVSTSGINSFPIEMALAAKETGATVIGITSFLYRGHPSRQRDGLHLSDVCDFIINNHVPVGDACVQVKSDGTKSGPLSTLANTYIANSLILAACDQLKAWGIEPKVYRSGNCQGGDEYNAELIDQLRPRIKNL
;
A
#
# COMPACT_ATOMS: atom_id res chain seq x y z
N LEU A 1 -2.25 3.36 -4.98
CA LEU A 1 -1.72 2.20 -4.25
C LEU A 1 -2.80 1.62 -3.35
N ILE A 2 -3.09 0.33 -3.48
CA ILE A 2 -4.08 -0.40 -2.69
C ILE A 2 -3.38 -1.56 -1.99
N VAL A 3 -3.58 -1.68 -0.67
CA VAL A 3 -2.96 -2.72 0.15
C VAL A 3 -4.04 -3.63 0.73
N SER A 4 -4.01 -4.90 0.35
CA SER A 4 -4.89 -5.93 0.90
C SER A 4 -4.20 -7.28 0.87
N THR A 5 -3.72 -7.75 2.00
CA THR A 5 -2.93 -8.98 2.08
C THR A 5 -3.63 -10.19 1.49
N SER A 6 -4.90 -10.41 1.81
CA SER A 6 -5.64 -11.52 1.22
C SER A 6 -6.07 -11.26 -0.23
N GLY A 7 -6.32 -10.00 -0.59
CA GLY A 7 -6.79 -9.63 -1.92
C GLY A 7 -8.15 -10.20 -2.34
N ILE A 8 -8.91 -10.83 -1.41
CA ILE A 8 -10.19 -11.52 -1.70
C ILE A 8 -11.43 -10.71 -1.29
N ASN A 9 -11.26 -9.62 -0.53
CA ASN A 9 -12.40 -8.85 -0.02
C ASN A 9 -12.90 -7.86 -1.09
N SER A 10 -14.22 -7.70 -1.16
CA SER A 10 -14.87 -6.85 -2.17
C SER A 10 -14.37 -5.40 -2.15
N PHE A 11 -14.26 -4.77 -0.98
CA PHE A 11 -13.95 -3.35 -0.87
C PHE A 11 -12.65 -2.94 -1.58
N PRO A 12 -11.47 -3.55 -1.33
CA PRO A 12 -10.25 -3.17 -2.05
C PRO A 12 -10.29 -3.48 -3.54
N ILE A 13 -11.04 -4.49 -3.97
CA ILE A 13 -11.21 -4.86 -5.38
C ILE A 13 -12.08 -3.82 -6.08
N GLU A 14 -13.22 -3.44 -5.51
CA GLU A 14 -14.11 -2.42 -6.06
C GLU A 14 -13.42 -1.04 -6.10
N MET A 15 -12.61 -0.71 -5.09
CA MET A 15 -11.78 0.50 -5.13
C MET A 15 -10.77 0.48 -6.29
N ALA A 16 -10.15 -0.67 -6.57
CA ALA A 16 -9.23 -0.80 -7.69
C ALA A 16 -9.95 -0.61 -9.03
N LEU A 17 -11.11 -1.23 -9.20
CA LEU A 17 -11.94 -1.08 -10.40
C LEU A 17 -12.36 0.39 -10.59
N ALA A 18 -12.90 1.03 -9.56
CA ALA A 18 -13.30 2.43 -9.63
C ALA A 18 -12.13 3.37 -9.95
N ALA A 19 -10.95 3.13 -9.39
CA ALA A 19 -9.76 3.90 -9.72
C ALA A 19 -9.37 3.75 -11.20
N LYS A 20 -9.45 2.54 -11.76
CA LYS A 20 -9.17 2.30 -13.18
C LYS A 20 -10.18 3.01 -14.09
N GLU A 21 -11.45 3.10 -13.73
CA GLU A 21 -12.47 3.84 -14.48
C GLU A 21 -12.11 5.34 -14.60
N THR A 22 -11.36 5.89 -13.64
CA THR A 22 -10.85 7.28 -13.73
C THR A 22 -9.58 7.42 -14.58
N GLY A 23 -9.06 6.32 -15.15
CA GLY A 23 -7.80 6.29 -15.88
C GLY A 23 -6.56 6.23 -14.98
N ALA A 24 -6.70 6.00 -13.68
CA ALA A 24 -5.57 5.89 -12.76
C ALA A 24 -4.85 4.54 -12.92
N THR A 25 -3.53 4.58 -12.88
CA THR A 25 -2.71 3.36 -12.73
C THR A 25 -2.83 2.84 -11.30
N VAL A 26 -3.18 1.56 -11.15
CA VAL A 26 -3.42 0.92 -9.86
C VAL A 26 -2.31 -0.06 -9.53
N ILE A 27 -1.64 0.17 -8.40
CA ILE A 27 -0.63 -0.72 -7.83
C ILE A 27 -1.24 -1.43 -6.63
N GLY A 28 -1.24 -2.76 -6.62
CA GLY A 28 -1.71 -3.60 -5.52
C GLY A 28 -0.58 -4.22 -4.72
N ILE A 29 -0.68 -4.25 -3.39
CA ILE A 29 0.16 -5.08 -2.51
C ILE A 29 -0.73 -6.17 -1.93
N THR A 30 -0.45 -7.44 -2.26
CA THR A 30 -1.25 -8.59 -1.85
C THR A 30 -0.39 -9.85 -1.76
N SER A 31 -0.88 -10.89 -1.10
CA SER A 31 -0.19 -12.19 -1.05
C SER A 31 -0.74 -13.15 -2.11
N PHE A 32 0.13 -13.68 -2.95
CA PHE A 32 -0.23 -14.71 -3.93
C PHE A 32 -0.63 -16.05 -3.29
N LEU A 33 -0.33 -16.24 -2.00
CA LEU A 33 -0.77 -17.44 -1.27
C LEU A 33 -2.29 -17.52 -1.08
N TYR A 34 -3.00 -16.41 -1.29
CA TYR A 34 -4.46 -16.38 -1.25
C TYR A 34 -5.14 -16.64 -2.60
N ARG A 35 -4.40 -16.80 -3.70
CA ARG A 35 -4.99 -17.02 -5.04
C ARG A 35 -5.90 -18.24 -5.16
N GLY A 36 -5.68 -19.26 -4.33
CA GLY A 36 -6.53 -20.44 -4.26
C GLY A 36 -7.78 -20.29 -3.37
N HIS A 37 -7.96 -19.17 -2.68
CA HIS A 37 -9.10 -18.94 -1.81
C HIS A 37 -10.24 -18.25 -2.59
N PRO A 38 -11.51 -18.61 -2.29
CA PRO A 38 -12.66 -17.97 -2.93
C PRO A 38 -12.68 -16.46 -2.68
N SER A 39 -12.87 -15.69 -3.73
CA SER A 39 -13.11 -14.27 -3.61
C SER A 39 -14.47 -13.99 -2.96
N ARG A 40 -14.57 -12.88 -2.24
CA ARG A 40 -15.81 -12.35 -1.68
C ARG A 40 -16.43 -11.26 -2.56
N GLN A 41 -15.75 -10.92 -3.66
CA GLN A 41 -16.26 -10.00 -4.67
C GLN A 41 -17.21 -10.79 -5.57
N ARG A 42 -18.33 -10.17 -6.00
CA ARG A 42 -19.45 -10.81 -6.70
C ARG A 42 -19.09 -11.57 -7.98
N ASP A 43 -18.10 -11.06 -8.71
CA ASP A 43 -17.65 -11.65 -9.99
C ASP A 43 -16.46 -12.61 -9.80
N GLY A 44 -16.09 -12.90 -8.55
CA GLY A 44 -15.01 -13.83 -8.21
C GLY A 44 -13.60 -13.28 -8.39
N LEU A 45 -13.45 -11.98 -8.67
CA LEU A 45 -12.16 -11.34 -8.90
C LEU A 45 -11.33 -11.21 -7.62
N HIS A 46 -10.01 -11.31 -7.75
CA HIS A 46 -9.04 -10.98 -6.72
C HIS A 46 -8.40 -9.62 -7.01
N LEU A 47 -7.83 -8.99 -6.00
CA LEU A 47 -7.11 -7.72 -6.18
C LEU A 47 -5.99 -7.86 -7.22
N SER A 48 -5.33 -9.02 -7.29
CA SER A 48 -4.28 -9.32 -8.26
C SER A 48 -4.78 -9.37 -9.70
N ASP A 49 -6.07 -9.54 -9.94
CA ASP A 49 -6.63 -9.66 -11.29
C ASP A 49 -6.97 -8.30 -11.88
N VAL A 50 -7.15 -7.29 -11.03
CA VAL A 50 -7.65 -5.97 -11.43
C VAL A 50 -6.59 -4.87 -11.43
N CYS A 51 -5.50 -5.02 -10.65
CA CYS A 51 -4.43 -4.04 -10.60
C CYS A 51 -3.51 -4.12 -11.83
N ASP A 52 -2.93 -2.97 -12.22
CA ASP A 52 -1.96 -2.90 -13.32
C ASP A 52 -0.58 -3.46 -12.91
N PHE A 53 -0.21 -3.24 -11.65
CA PHE A 53 1.02 -3.77 -11.06
C PHE A 53 0.71 -4.42 -9.72
N ILE A 54 1.39 -5.54 -9.44
CA ILE A 54 1.23 -6.27 -8.18
C ILE A 54 2.57 -6.49 -7.52
N ILE A 55 2.62 -6.16 -6.24
CA ILE A 55 3.73 -6.50 -5.34
C ILE A 55 3.27 -7.61 -4.41
N ASN A 56 3.92 -8.78 -4.51
CA ASN A 56 3.63 -9.90 -3.64
C ASN A 56 4.32 -9.70 -2.27
N ASN A 57 3.53 -9.61 -1.20
CA ASN A 57 4.06 -9.44 0.16
C ASN A 57 4.42 -10.75 0.86
N HIS A 58 4.17 -11.92 0.24
CA HIS A 58 4.48 -13.27 0.74
C HIS A 58 3.91 -13.61 2.13
N VAL A 59 2.95 -12.83 2.63
CA VAL A 59 2.31 -13.10 3.92
C VAL A 59 1.52 -14.40 3.84
N PRO A 60 1.70 -15.34 4.79
CA PRO A 60 1.01 -16.62 4.79
C PRO A 60 -0.50 -16.46 5.00
N VAL A 61 -1.25 -17.47 4.57
CA VAL A 61 -2.70 -17.55 4.82
C VAL A 61 -2.95 -17.56 6.33
N GLY A 62 -3.89 -16.71 6.75
CA GLY A 62 -4.18 -16.50 8.17
C GLY A 62 -3.37 -15.38 8.81
N ASP A 63 -2.32 -14.87 8.12
CA ASP A 63 -1.51 -13.70 8.53
C ASP A 63 -0.69 -13.91 9.82
N ALA A 64 -1.29 -14.45 10.87
CA ALA A 64 -0.65 -14.68 12.16
C ALA A 64 0.39 -15.82 12.08
N CYS A 65 1.59 -15.61 12.66
CA CYS A 65 2.74 -16.50 12.48
C CYS A 65 3.16 -17.26 13.75
N VAL A 66 2.84 -16.77 14.96
CA VAL A 66 3.27 -17.35 16.23
C VAL A 66 2.12 -18.08 16.90
N GLN A 67 2.28 -19.41 17.15
CA GLN A 67 1.29 -20.18 17.91
C GLN A 67 1.31 -19.71 19.38
N VAL A 68 0.14 -19.31 19.89
CA VAL A 68 -0.01 -18.75 21.25
C VAL A 68 -0.88 -19.61 22.15
N LYS A 69 -1.59 -20.60 21.57
CA LYS A 69 -2.43 -21.56 22.32
C LYS A 69 -2.13 -23.00 21.90
N SER A 70 -2.47 -23.94 22.79
CA SER A 70 -2.32 -25.38 22.53
C SER A 70 -3.23 -25.90 21.42
N ASP A 71 -4.32 -25.23 21.16
CA ASP A 71 -5.28 -25.56 20.08
C ASP A 71 -4.80 -25.15 18.67
N GLY A 72 -3.58 -24.60 18.54
CA GLY A 72 -3.01 -24.13 17.29
C GLY A 72 -3.32 -22.66 16.97
N THR A 73 -4.05 -21.95 17.82
CA THR A 73 -4.35 -20.52 17.62
C THR A 73 -3.04 -19.71 17.53
N LYS A 74 -2.96 -18.88 16.48
CA LYS A 74 -1.79 -18.03 16.21
C LYS A 74 -2.11 -16.55 16.46
N SER A 75 -1.06 -15.78 16.74
CA SER A 75 -1.04 -14.33 16.84
C SER A 75 0.20 -13.76 16.13
N GLY A 76 0.40 -12.44 16.19
CA GLY A 76 1.52 -11.78 15.54
C GLY A 76 1.31 -11.69 14.02
N PRO A 77 0.42 -10.78 13.53
CA PRO A 77 0.17 -10.60 12.10
C PRO A 77 1.42 -10.06 11.40
N LEU A 78 1.82 -10.74 10.33
CA LEU A 78 2.97 -10.36 9.50
C LEU A 78 2.63 -9.24 8.51
N SER A 79 1.35 -9.11 8.15
CA SER A 79 0.91 -8.15 7.12
C SER A 79 1.29 -6.72 7.45
N THR A 80 1.16 -6.31 8.71
CA THR A 80 1.53 -4.96 9.15
C THR A 80 3.00 -4.67 8.88
N LEU A 81 3.88 -5.59 9.26
CA LEU A 81 5.33 -5.43 9.07
C LEU A 81 5.71 -5.45 7.58
N ALA A 82 5.24 -6.47 6.86
CA ALA A 82 5.56 -6.65 5.44
C ALA A 82 5.04 -5.49 4.58
N ASN A 83 3.78 -5.10 4.76
CA ASN A 83 3.18 -4.04 3.97
C ASN A 83 3.79 -2.67 4.28
N THR A 84 4.11 -2.38 5.55
CA THR A 84 4.79 -1.14 5.92
C THR A 84 6.20 -1.09 5.32
N TYR A 85 6.94 -2.19 5.40
CA TYR A 85 8.27 -2.30 4.78
C TYR A 85 8.21 -2.07 3.27
N ILE A 86 7.31 -2.75 2.56
CA ILE A 86 7.14 -2.61 1.12
C ILE A 86 6.74 -1.18 0.73
N ALA A 87 5.78 -0.58 1.43
CA ALA A 87 5.32 0.78 1.15
C ALA A 87 6.45 1.81 1.33
N ASN A 88 7.21 1.73 2.43
CA ASN A 88 8.35 2.62 2.65
C ASN A 88 9.46 2.39 1.61
N SER A 89 9.76 1.14 1.26
CA SER A 89 10.77 0.82 0.25
C SER A 89 10.38 1.37 -1.13
N LEU A 90 9.09 1.29 -1.48
CA LEU A 90 8.56 1.84 -2.73
C LEU A 90 8.72 3.37 -2.79
N ILE A 91 8.42 4.06 -1.69
CA ILE A 91 8.58 5.52 -1.59
C ILE A 91 10.05 5.91 -1.71
N LEU A 92 10.95 5.19 -1.01
CA LEU A 92 12.40 5.45 -1.09
C LEU A 92 12.94 5.24 -2.50
N ALA A 93 12.57 4.14 -3.15
CA ALA A 93 12.95 3.85 -4.53
C ALA A 93 12.44 4.93 -5.50
N ALA A 94 11.20 5.42 -5.29
CA ALA A 94 10.66 6.53 -6.08
C ALA A 94 11.46 7.83 -5.87
N CYS A 95 11.85 8.14 -4.64
CA CYS A 95 12.71 9.30 -4.35
C CYS A 95 14.08 9.18 -5.03
N ASP A 96 14.70 8.02 -5.00
CA ASP A 96 15.99 7.81 -5.67
C ASP A 96 15.86 7.94 -7.19
N GLN A 97 14.77 7.43 -7.76
CA GLN A 97 14.52 7.58 -9.19
C GLN A 97 14.26 9.04 -9.59
N LEU A 98 13.52 9.80 -8.78
CA LEU A 98 13.32 11.24 -9.01
C LEU A 98 14.66 11.99 -9.00
N LYS A 99 15.53 11.72 -8.03
CA LYS A 99 16.88 12.32 -7.97
C LYS A 99 17.70 11.97 -9.22
N ALA A 100 17.64 10.73 -9.69
CA ALA A 100 18.33 10.30 -10.92
C ALA A 100 17.85 11.08 -12.16
N TRP A 101 16.60 11.55 -12.15
CA TRP A 101 16.04 12.41 -13.19
C TRP A 101 16.29 13.91 -12.95
N GLY A 102 17.05 14.29 -11.90
CA GLY A 102 17.30 15.68 -11.54
C GLY A 102 16.12 16.40 -10.89
N ILE A 103 15.14 15.63 -10.38
CA ILE A 103 13.94 16.14 -9.72
C ILE A 103 14.10 15.97 -8.21
N GLU A 104 14.00 17.08 -7.45
CA GLU A 104 14.05 17.03 -5.99
C GLU A 104 12.75 16.43 -5.43
N PRO A 105 12.82 15.32 -4.67
CA PRO A 105 11.63 14.71 -4.06
C PRO A 105 10.96 15.65 -3.05
N LYS A 106 9.64 15.77 -3.13
CA LYS A 106 8.82 16.54 -2.20
C LYS A 106 8.44 15.67 -1.00
N VAL A 107 9.19 15.76 0.09
CA VAL A 107 9.05 14.92 1.29
C VAL A 107 8.88 15.79 2.53
N TYR A 108 7.90 15.48 3.38
CA TYR A 108 7.72 16.15 4.66
C TYR A 108 8.89 15.91 5.61
N ARG A 109 9.21 16.93 6.41
CA ARG A 109 10.11 16.81 7.55
C ARG A 109 9.31 16.52 8.81
N SER A 110 9.93 15.85 9.79
CA SER A 110 9.30 15.66 11.10
C SER A 110 9.07 17.03 11.76
N GLY A 111 7.86 17.29 12.25
CA GLY A 111 7.56 18.47 13.07
C GLY A 111 8.34 18.52 14.40
N ASN A 112 8.92 17.38 14.82
CA ASN A 112 9.82 17.33 16.00
C ASN A 112 11.26 17.81 15.68
N CYS A 113 11.56 18.13 14.42
CA CYS A 113 12.83 18.70 14.01
C CYS A 113 12.70 20.22 13.87
N GLN A 114 13.76 20.95 14.24
CA GLN A 114 13.80 22.40 14.11
C GLN A 114 13.51 22.83 12.66
N GLY A 115 12.55 23.72 12.48
CA GLY A 115 12.14 24.22 11.15
C GLY A 115 11.32 23.22 10.34
N GLY A 116 10.85 22.12 10.96
CA GLY A 116 10.05 21.10 10.26
C GLY A 116 8.67 21.61 9.86
N ASP A 117 7.99 22.30 10.77
CA ASP A 117 6.64 22.80 10.55
C ASP A 117 6.60 23.90 9.50
N GLU A 118 7.53 24.85 9.54
CA GLU A 118 7.67 25.93 8.57
C GLU A 118 7.94 25.36 7.17
N TYR A 119 8.89 24.44 7.07
CA TYR A 119 9.19 23.75 5.80
C TYR A 119 7.97 23.02 5.24
N ASN A 120 7.24 22.31 6.10
CA ASN A 120 6.04 21.56 5.69
C ASN A 120 4.92 22.49 5.24
N ALA A 121 4.73 23.63 5.88
CA ALA A 121 3.74 24.64 5.47
C ALA A 121 4.02 25.15 4.06
N GLU A 122 5.27 25.51 3.76
CA GLU A 122 5.67 25.93 2.42
C GLU A 122 5.46 24.83 1.37
N LEU A 123 5.79 23.58 1.73
CA LEU A 123 5.60 22.44 0.86
C LEU A 123 4.12 22.17 0.57
N ILE A 124 3.25 22.26 1.57
CA ILE A 124 1.79 22.13 1.43
C ILE A 124 1.26 23.19 0.48
N ASP A 125 1.65 24.44 0.64
CA ASP A 125 1.20 25.54 -0.22
C ASP A 125 1.61 25.33 -1.68
N GLN A 126 2.80 24.79 -1.93
CA GLN A 126 3.25 24.41 -3.27
C GLN A 126 2.43 23.27 -3.89
N LEU A 127 1.97 22.31 -3.07
CA LEU A 127 1.27 21.11 -3.53
C LEU A 127 -0.25 21.27 -3.60
N ARG A 128 -0.83 22.17 -2.82
CA ARG A 128 -2.27 22.41 -2.72
C ARG A 128 -2.99 22.62 -4.06
N PRO A 129 -2.41 23.30 -5.07
CA PRO A 129 -3.04 23.42 -6.38
C PRO A 129 -3.24 22.08 -7.12
N ARG A 130 -2.43 21.06 -6.77
CA ARG A 130 -2.46 19.73 -7.39
C ARG A 130 -3.18 18.69 -6.55
N ILE A 131 -3.17 18.83 -5.22
CA ILE A 131 -3.70 17.85 -4.27
C ILE A 131 -4.79 18.54 -3.44
N LYS A 132 -6.05 18.25 -3.75
CA LYS A 132 -7.21 18.93 -3.16
C LYS A 132 -7.41 18.68 -1.66
N ASN A 133 -6.84 17.60 -1.12
CA ASN A 133 -7.05 17.16 0.27
C ASN A 133 -5.79 17.33 1.16
N LEU A 134 -4.93 18.30 0.84
CA LEU A 134 -3.82 18.71 1.69
C LEU A 134 -4.23 19.80 2.67
#